data_5a6aa8079fcb9a18ace6b797a9ef1112
#
_entry.id   5a6aa8079fcb9a18ace6b797a9ef1112
#
_cell.length_a   1.000
_cell.length_b   1.000
_cell.length_c   1.000
_cell.angle_alpha   90.00
_cell.angle_beta   90.00
_cell.angle_gamma   90.00
#
_symmetry.space_group_name_H-M   'P 1'
#
loop_
_entity.id
_entity.type
_entity.pdbx_description
1 polymer ?
#
loop_
_entity_poly.entity_id
_entity_poly.type
_entity_poly.pdbx_seq_one_letter_code
_entity_poly.pdbx_strand_id
1 'polypeptide(L)'
;AASDVYKRQILFPYHTLEEVLPPGCEAGPVWMEFACWVDSQKVDIRASESPLFLNICGIPASGKSYWAEKWLSENGPCLHIAFDAIMEALSGYQADNLLDRENAFLRWELPARFLGYRLLLLGLRNGWPILFEHSNALREHVDLYKKIKSLGYRIHMVCIDATPEMVIKR
;
A
#
# COMPACT_ATOMS: atom_id res chain seq x y z
N ALA A 1 -14.78 -2.09 18.24
CA ALA A 1 -15.66 -1.73 17.09
C ALA A 1 -14.91 -1.65 15.75
N ALA A 2 -13.70 -1.07 15.67
CA ALA A 2 -12.94 -1.05 14.42
C ALA A 2 -12.44 -2.45 14.00
N SER A 3 -12.11 -3.34 14.93
CA SER A 3 -11.57 -4.67 14.65
C SER A 3 -12.57 -5.63 13.97
N ASP A 4 -13.87 -5.49 14.22
CA ASP A 4 -14.88 -6.43 13.69
C ASP A 4 -15.29 -6.11 12.25
N VAL A 5 -15.09 -4.87 11.83
CA VAL A 5 -15.42 -4.42 10.47
C VAL A 5 -14.41 -4.95 9.46
N TYR A 6 -13.19 -5.20 9.90
CA TYR A 6 -12.11 -5.71 9.04
C TYR A 6 -12.05 -7.23 8.98
N LYS A 7 -12.78 -7.93 9.84
CA LYS A 7 -12.90 -9.40 9.82
C LYS A 7 -13.73 -9.92 8.64
N ARG A 8 -14.57 -9.08 8.03
CA ARG A 8 -15.20 -9.37 6.73
C ARG A 8 -14.35 -8.73 5.64
N GLN A 9 -13.29 -9.38 5.27
CA GLN A 9 -12.33 -8.91 4.29
C GLN A 9 -12.93 -8.90 2.88
N ILE A 10 -13.44 -7.75 2.52
CA ILE A 10 -13.98 -7.52 1.16
C ILE A 10 -12.84 -7.45 0.13
N LEU A 11 -11.60 -7.11 0.56
CA LEU A 11 -10.50 -6.82 -0.36
C LEU A 11 -9.33 -7.80 -0.32
N PHE A 12 -9.17 -8.56 0.77
CA PHE A 12 -8.02 -9.43 0.92
C PHE A 12 -8.39 -10.65 1.79
N PRO A 13 -8.51 -11.85 1.23
CA PRO A 13 -9.09 -13.02 1.91
C PRO A 13 -8.16 -13.64 2.97
N TYR A 14 -6.90 -13.23 3.05
CA TYR A 14 -5.90 -13.81 3.92
C TYR A 14 -5.89 -13.18 5.31
N HIS A 15 -5.73 -14.01 6.36
CA HIS A 15 -5.79 -13.59 7.75
C HIS A 15 -4.42 -13.41 8.39
N THR A 16 -3.44 -14.19 7.94
CA THR A 16 -2.07 -14.21 8.46
C THR A 16 -1.05 -14.02 7.34
N LEU A 17 0.15 -13.59 7.71
CA LEU A 17 1.23 -13.42 6.75
C LEU A 17 1.73 -14.77 6.23
N GLU A 18 1.70 -15.80 7.06
CA GLU A 18 2.08 -17.17 6.71
C GLU A 18 1.30 -17.74 5.53
N GLU A 19 0.03 -17.35 5.39
CA GLU A 19 -0.84 -17.82 4.29
C GLU A 19 -0.40 -17.31 2.91
N VAL A 20 0.40 -16.24 2.87
CA VAL A 20 0.81 -15.57 1.64
C VAL A 20 2.30 -15.60 1.37
N LEU A 21 3.11 -15.96 2.37
CA LEU A 21 4.57 -16.02 2.21
C LEU A 21 5.00 -17.13 1.24
N PRO A 22 6.10 -16.91 0.50
CA PRO A 22 6.72 -17.97 -0.28
C PRO A 22 7.11 -19.17 0.59
N PRO A 23 7.04 -20.40 0.05
CA PRO A 23 7.48 -21.58 0.78
C PRO A 23 8.91 -21.46 1.33
N GLY A 24 9.08 -21.81 2.60
CA GLY A 24 10.38 -21.71 3.30
C GLY A 24 10.70 -20.36 3.90
N CYS A 25 9.83 -19.35 3.73
CA CYS A 25 9.96 -18.07 4.40
C CYS A 25 9.26 -18.10 5.77
N GLU A 26 9.87 -17.48 6.77
CA GLU A 26 9.30 -17.33 8.10
C GLU A 26 8.67 -15.93 8.27
N ALA A 27 7.49 -15.88 8.88
CA ALA A 27 6.77 -14.62 9.05
C ALA A 27 7.45 -13.66 10.04
N GLY A 28 8.10 -14.17 11.08
CA GLY A 28 8.75 -13.35 12.10
C GLY A 28 9.77 -12.36 11.54
N PRO A 29 10.78 -12.81 10.79
CA PRO A 29 11.74 -11.92 10.13
C PRO A 29 11.08 -10.90 9.20
N VAL A 30 10.12 -11.32 8.38
CA VAL A 30 9.39 -10.42 7.45
C VAL A 30 8.62 -9.34 8.21
N TRP A 31 7.98 -9.69 9.33
CA TRP A 31 7.32 -8.71 10.19
C TRP A 31 8.31 -7.72 10.80
N MET A 32 9.50 -8.16 11.21
CA MET A 32 10.53 -7.28 11.75
C MET A 32 11.04 -6.30 10.69
N GLU A 33 11.36 -6.76 9.50
CA GLU A 33 11.79 -5.92 8.38
C GLU A 33 10.71 -4.88 8.03
N PHE A 34 9.46 -5.32 7.92
CA PHE A 34 8.34 -4.44 7.65
C PHE A 34 8.14 -3.40 8.76
N ALA A 35 8.24 -3.79 10.04
CA ALA A 35 8.12 -2.86 11.16
C ALA A 35 9.21 -1.79 11.13
N CYS A 36 10.47 -2.18 10.89
CA CYS A 36 11.58 -1.23 10.73
C CYS A 36 11.35 -0.26 9.55
N TRP A 37 10.87 -0.79 8.42
CA TRP A 37 10.55 0.05 7.27
C TRP A 37 9.41 1.03 7.59
N VAL A 38 8.32 0.57 8.23
CA VAL A 38 7.21 1.41 8.66
C VAL A 38 7.67 2.50 9.63
N ASP A 39 8.55 2.20 10.56
CA ASP A 39 9.06 3.19 11.53
C ASP A 39 9.89 4.27 10.82
N SER A 40 10.61 3.92 9.76
CA SER A 40 11.33 4.90 8.94
C SER A 40 10.39 5.83 8.15
N GLN A 41 9.15 5.39 7.85
CA GLN A 41 8.17 6.18 7.10
C GLN A 41 7.31 7.12 7.98
N LYS A 42 7.24 6.88 9.30
CA LYS A 42 6.35 7.61 10.22
C LYS A 42 6.87 8.96 10.69
N VAL A 43 7.99 9.43 10.19
CA VAL A 43 8.62 10.67 10.63
C VAL A 43 7.64 11.84 10.49
N ASP A 44 7.31 12.48 11.63
CA ASP A 44 6.45 13.66 11.72
C ASP A 44 4.99 13.53 11.25
N ILE A 45 4.46 12.33 11.01
CA ILE A 45 3.05 12.15 10.68
C ILE A 45 2.19 12.43 11.93
N ARG A 46 1.26 13.38 11.81
CA ARG A 46 0.36 13.76 12.90
C ARG A 46 -1.09 13.38 12.59
N ALA A 47 -1.81 12.96 13.62
CA ALA A 47 -3.25 12.74 13.52
C ALA A 47 -3.99 14.04 13.22
N SER A 48 -5.10 13.94 12.50
CA SER A 48 -5.99 15.04 12.16
C SER A 48 -7.44 14.67 12.46
N GLU A 49 -8.25 15.65 12.86
CA GLU A 49 -9.70 15.46 13.03
C GLU A 49 -10.43 15.19 11.71
N SER A 50 -9.88 15.69 10.60
CA SER A 50 -10.41 15.43 9.26
C SER A 50 -9.25 15.07 8.31
N PRO A 51 -8.68 13.85 8.49
CA PRO A 51 -7.50 13.45 7.74
C PRO A 51 -7.79 13.31 6.25
N LEU A 52 -6.76 13.54 5.44
CA LEU A 52 -6.83 13.32 4.00
C LEU A 52 -6.53 11.85 3.68
N PHE A 53 -7.37 11.24 2.86
CA PHE A 53 -7.09 10.01 2.15
C PHE A 53 -6.94 10.32 0.66
N LEU A 54 -5.71 10.38 0.19
CA LEU A 54 -5.39 10.63 -1.21
C LEU A 54 -5.09 9.31 -1.91
N ASN A 55 -5.94 8.92 -2.84
CA ASN A 55 -5.70 7.76 -3.69
C ASN A 55 -5.15 8.18 -5.04
N ILE A 56 -4.02 7.59 -5.42
CA ILE A 56 -3.46 7.73 -6.77
C ILE A 56 -3.73 6.44 -7.52
N CYS A 57 -4.50 6.53 -8.60
CA CYS A 57 -4.81 5.40 -9.47
C CYS A 57 -4.25 5.60 -10.88
N GLY A 58 -4.14 4.50 -11.60
CA GLY A 58 -3.63 4.46 -12.97
C GLY A 58 -3.00 3.11 -13.26
N ILE A 59 -2.79 2.84 -14.53
CA ILE A 59 -2.16 1.58 -15.00
C ILE A 59 -0.71 1.46 -14.50
N PRO A 60 -0.14 0.26 -14.45
CA PRO A 60 1.29 0.08 -14.15
C PRO A 60 2.15 0.97 -15.06
N ALA A 61 3.27 1.46 -14.53
CA ALA A 61 4.20 2.36 -15.23
C ALA A 61 3.62 3.71 -15.71
N SER A 62 2.41 4.12 -15.27
CA SER A 62 1.83 5.42 -15.63
C SER A 62 2.52 6.62 -14.99
N GLY A 63 3.36 6.43 -13.98
CA GLY A 63 4.07 7.49 -13.27
C GLY A 63 3.43 7.87 -11.93
N LYS A 64 2.63 6.98 -11.34
CA LYS A 64 2.01 7.20 -10.01
C LYS A 64 3.03 7.57 -8.93
N SER A 65 4.10 6.79 -8.81
CA SER A 65 5.12 6.99 -7.77
C SER A 65 5.86 8.33 -7.96
N TYR A 66 6.17 8.72 -9.20
CA TYR A 66 6.75 10.04 -9.48
C TYR A 66 5.82 11.19 -9.04
N TRP A 67 4.52 11.05 -9.32
CA TRP A 67 3.52 12.03 -8.88
C TRP A 67 3.38 12.04 -7.36
N ALA A 68 3.40 10.86 -6.72
CA ALA A 68 3.35 10.71 -5.27
C ALA A 68 4.52 11.42 -4.57
N GLU A 69 5.76 11.18 -5.01
CA GLU A 69 6.97 11.82 -4.49
C GLU A 69 6.90 13.34 -4.60
N LYS A 70 6.48 13.85 -5.78
CA LYS A 70 6.31 15.28 -5.98
C LYS A 70 5.26 15.84 -5.01
N TRP A 71 4.11 15.20 -4.90
CA TRP A 71 3.05 15.65 -4.01
C TRP A 71 3.51 15.66 -2.54
N LEU A 72 4.21 14.62 -2.08
CA LEU A 72 4.77 14.54 -0.72
C LEU A 72 5.75 15.67 -0.44
N SER A 73 6.59 16.03 -1.40
CA SER A 73 7.56 17.12 -1.24
C SER A 73 6.89 18.49 -1.08
N GLU A 74 5.69 18.67 -1.63
CA GLU A 74 4.93 19.93 -1.62
C GLU A 74 3.94 20.04 -0.44
N ASN A 75 3.41 18.92 0.07
CA ASN A 75 2.28 18.89 1.00
C ASN A 75 2.62 18.40 2.42
N GLY A 76 3.84 17.95 2.64
CA GLY A 76 4.32 17.50 3.94
C GLY A 76 4.04 16.02 4.22
N PRO A 77 4.36 15.55 5.44
CA PRO A 77 4.38 14.14 5.77
C PRO A 77 2.99 13.53 5.84
N CYS A 78 2.81 12.39 5.16
CA CYS A 78 1.67 11.51 5.30
C CYS A 78 2.11 10.05 5.19
N LEU A 79 1.25 9.11 5.58
CA LEU A 79 1.53 7.69 5.43
C LEU A 79 1.42 7.31 3.95
N HIS A 80 2.56 7.07 3.32
CA HIS A 80 2.61 6.63 1.93
C HIS A 80 2.55 5.11 1.84
N ILE A 81 1.57 4.59 1.13
CA ILE A 81 1.35 3.15 0.95
C ILE A 81 1.42 2.83 -0.53
N ALA A 82 2.53 2.25 -0.94
CA ALA A 82 2.77 1.69 -2.26
C ALA A 82 3.21 0.23 -2.11
N PHE A 83 2.48 -0.71 -2.71
CA PHE A 83 2.78 -2.14 -2.54
C PHE A 83 4.14 -2.52 -3.12
N ASP A 84 4.53 -1.90 -4.23
CA ASP A 84 5.84 -2.12 -4.85
C ASP A 84 6.98 -1.68 -3.91
N ALA A 85 6.84 -0.52 -3.25
CA ALA A 85 7.84 -0.04 -2.30
C ALA A 85 7.96 -0.95 -1.06
N ILE A 86 6.83 -1.49 -0.57
CA ILE A 86 6.83 -2.47 0.51
C ILE A 86 7.54 -3.75 0.06
N MET A 87 7.25 -4.25 -1.13
CA MET A 87 7.88 -5.45 -1.68
C MET A 87 9.39 -5.26 -1.82
N GLU A 88 9.82 -4.14 -2.38
CA GLU A 88 11.24 -3.79 -2.57
C GLU A 88 12.02 -3.65 -1.26
N ALA A 89 11.34 -3.33 -0.16
CA ALA A 89 11.96 -3.23 1.16
C ALA A 89 12.22 -4.60 1.83
N LEU A 90 11.63 -5.68 1.32
CA LEU A 90 11.78 -7.03 1.89
C LEU A 90 13.04 -7.71 1.36
N SER A 91 13.92 -8.16 2.26
CA SER A 91 15.19 -8.83 1.89
C SER A 91 14.96 -10.11 1.08
N GLY A 92 13.91 -10.86 1.37
CA GLY A 92 13.53 -12.06 0.61
C GLY A 92 13.17 -11.75 -0.85
N TYR A 93 12.43 -10.66 -1.10
CA TYR A 93 12.17 -10.19 -2.46
C TYR A 93 13.47 -9.78 -3.16
N GLN A 94 14.31 -9.02 -2.49
CA GLN A 94 15.58 -8.56 -3.07
C GLN A 94 16.47 -9.75 -3.49
N ALA A 95 16.55 -10.78 -2.66
CA ALA A 95 17.29 -12.00 -2.96
C ALA A 95 16.72 -12.75 -4.18
N ASP A 96 15.40 -12.97 -4.19
CA ASP A 96 14.73 -13.65 -5.31
C ASP A 96 14.84 -12.82 -6.61
N ASN A 97 14.72 -11.50 -6.54
CA ASN A 97 14.78 -10.59 -7.70
C ASN A 97 16.14 -10.58 -8.39
N LEU A 98 17.22 -10.84 -7.64
CA LEU A 98 18.57 -11.01 -8.20
C LEU A 98 18.70 -12.30 -9.01
N LEU A 99 17.92 -13.33 -8.69
CA LEU A 99 17.96 -14.64 -9.33
C LEU A 99 16.99 -14.73 -10.51
N ASP A 100 15.76 -14.30 -10.31
CA ASP A 100 14.68 -14.37 -11.29
C ASP A 100 13.61 -13.31 -11.00
N ARG A 101 13.71 -12.18 -11.69
CA ARG A 101 12.88 -10.99 -11.47
C ARG A 101 11.38 -11.27 -11.63
N GLU A 102 11.00 -12.03 -12.66
CA GLU A 102 9.58 -12.29 -12.96
C GLU A 102 8.95 -13.17 -11.87
N ASN A 103 9.61 -14.26 -11.50
CA ASN A 103 9.14 -15.14 -10.44
C ASN A 103 9.21 -14.48 -9.05
N ALA A 104 10.18 -13.61 -8.78
CA ALA A 104 10.24 -12.85 -7.54
C ALA A 104 8.99 -11.98 -7.36
N PHE A 105 8.58 -11.23 -8.40
CA PHE A 105 7.35 -10.44 -8.36
C PHE A 105 6.13 -11.31 -8.03
N LEU A 106 5.93 -12.40 -8.75
CA LEU A 106 4.78 -13.30 -8.53
C LEU A 106 4.74 -13.90 -7.12
N ARG A 107 5.89 -14.17 -6.52
CA ARG A 107 6.00 -14.75 -5.17
C ARG A 107 5.75 -13.73 -4.06
N TRP A 108 6.11 -12.47 -4.27
CA TRP A 108 6.11 -11.45 -3.22
C TRP A 108 4.99 -10.41 -3.34
N GLU A 109 4.22 -10.40 -4.44
CA GLU A 109 3.09 -9.47 -4.61
C GLU A 109 2.03 -9.65 -3.52
N LEU A 110 1.62 -10.88 -3.20
CA LEU A 110 0.62 -11.14 -2.16
C LEU A 110 1.12 -10.77 -0.76
N PRO A 111 2.33 -11.14 -0.31
CA PRO A 111 2.91 -10.66 0.94
C PRO A 111 2.93 -9.12 1.05
N ALA A 112 3.39 -8.44 0.00
CA ALA A 112 3.43 -6.97 -0.01
C ALA A 112 2.04 -6.33 0.10
N ARG A 113 1.05 -6.87 -0.59
CA ARG A 113 -0.35 -6.44 -0.48
C ARG A 113 -0.90 -6.67 0.93
N PHE A 114 -0.64 -7.83 1.52
CA PHE A 114 -1.05 -8.13 2.88
C PHE A 114 -0.50 -7.10 3.87
N LEU A 115 0.81 -6.84 3.82
CA LEU A 115 1.47 -5.87 4.67
C LEU A 115 0.96 -4.44 4.42
N GLY A 116 0.76 -4.06 3.17
CA GLY A 116 0.23 -2.74 2.81
C GLY A 116 -1.20 -2.50 3.32
N TYR A 117 -2.07 -3.50 3.27
CA TYR A 117 -3.39 -3.38 3.91
C TYR A 117 -3.32 -3.33 5.43
N ARG A 118 -2.37 -4.02 6.07
CA ARG A 118 -2.10 -3.87 7.51
C ARG A 118 -1.64 -2.46 7.85
N LEU A 119 -0.78 -1.89 7.02
CA LEU A 119 -0.34 -0.49 7.16
C LEU A 119 -1.50 0.51 6.98
N LEU A 120 -2.36 0.27 5.99
CA LEU A 120 -3.58 1.06 5.81
C LEU A 120 -4.45 1.06 7.07
N LEU A 121 -4.67 -0.12 7.67
CA LEU A 121 -5.42 -0.25 8.91
C LEU A 121 -4.78 0.53 10.06
N LEU A 122 -3.47 0.49 10.18
CA LEU A 122 -2.72 1.24 11.18
C LEU A 122 -2.93 2.75 10.99
N GLY A 123 -2.78 3.26 9.78
CA GLY A 123 -3.00 4.67 9.45
C GLY A 123 -4.42 5.14 9.76
N LEU A 124 -5.42 4.35 9.35
CA LEU A 124 -6.83 4.66 9.61
C LEU A 124 -7.16 4.69 11.11
N ARG A 125 -6.60 3.79 11.93
CA ARG A 125 -6.80 3.76 13.38
C ARG A 125 -6.20 4.96 14.09
N ASN A 126 -5.09 5.49 13.56
CA ASN A 126 -4.39 6.62 14.13
C ASN A 126 -4.86 7.98 13.58
N GLY A 127 -5.80 8.01 12.64
CA GLY A 127 -6.26 9.26 12.01
C GLY A 127 -5.16 9.98 11.23
N TRP A 128 -4.20 9.25 10.67
CA TRP A 128 -3.11 9.83 9.89
C TRP A 128 -3.56 10.19 8.48
N PRO A 129 -3.05 11.27 7.89
CA PRO A 129 -3.21 11.47 6.46
C PRO A 129 -2.53 10.35 5.68
N ILE A 130 -3.18 9.85 4.64
CA ILE A 130 -2.74 8.67 3.88
C ILE A 130 -2.67 9.02 2.40
N LEU A 131 -1.56 8.68 1.77
CA LEU A 131 -1.39 8.61 0.33
C LEU A 131 -1.34 7.14 -0.07
N PHE A 132 -2.28 6.69 -0.87
CA PHE A 132 -2.46 5.29 -1.25
C PHE A 132 -2.34 5.11 -2.76
N GLU A 133 -1.29 4.41 -3.19
CA GLU A 133 -1.13 4.03 -4.60
C GLU A 133 -1.85 2.72 -4.86
N HIS A 134 -2.93 2.79 -5.67
CA HIS A 134 -3.73 1.61 -5.97
C HIS A 134 -4.41 1.71 -7.33
N SER A 135 -4.47 0.61 -8.08
CA SER A 135 -5.08 0.58 -9.41
C SER A 135 -6.60 0.81 -9.42
N ASN A 136 -7.29 0.51 -8.31
CA ASN A 136 -8.75 0.59 -8.16
C ASN A 136 -9.53 -0.27 -9.17
N ALA A 137 -8.93 -1.36 -9.64
CA ALA A 137 -9.52 -2.20 -10.69
C ALA A 137 -10.74 -2.99 -10.24
N LEU A 138 -10.97 -3.14 -8.93
CA LEU A 138 -12.04 -3.96 -8.39
C LEU A 138 -13.21 -3.11 -7.88
N ARG A 139 -14.44 -3.58 -8.10
CA ARG A 139 -15.66 -2.92 -7.63
C ARG A 139 -15.72 -2.81 -6.10
N GLU A 140 -15.14 -3.77 -5.41
CA GLU A 140 -15.08 -3.85 -3.94
C GLU A 140 -14.32 -2.66 -3.31
N HIS A 141 -13.46 -1.98 -4.08
CA HIS A 141 -12.79 -0.75 -3.62
C HIS A 141 -13.78 0.38 -3.28
N VAL A 142 -14.96 0.39 -3.91
CA VAL A 142 -16.02 1.37 -3.59
C VAL A 142 -16.45 1.23 -2.12
N ASP A 143 -16.57 0.01 -1.62
CA ASP A 143 -16.98 -0.21 -0.22
C ASP A 143 -15.85 0.12 0.76
N LEU A 144 -14.58 -0.08 0.36
CA LEU A 144 -13.44 0.43 1.12
C LEU A 144 -13.51 1.95 1.27
N TYR A 145 -13.74 2.69 0.19
CA TYR A 145 -13.81 4.16 0.25
C TYR A 145 -15.01 4.66 1.04
N LYS A 146 -16.18 4.03 0.90
CA LYS A 146 -17.34 4.34 1.76
C LYS A 146 -16.98 4.18 3.24
N LYS A 147 -16.25 3.13 3.59
CA LYS A 147 -15.82 2.89 4.94
C LYS A 147 -14.79 3.92 5.41
N ILE A 148 -13.79 4.24 4.61
CA ILE A 148 -12.80 5.29 4.92
C ILE A 148 -13.51 6.63 5.15
N LYS A 149 -14.48 6.98 4.29
CA LYS A 149 -15.30 8.18 4.46
C LYS A 149 -16.09 8.17 5.77
N SER A 150 -16.66 7.02 6.16
CA SER A 150 -17.41 6.89 7.43
C SER A 150 -16.52 7.04 8.68
N LEU A 151 -15.20 6.94 8.55
CA LEU A 151 -14.20 7.20 9.59
C LEU A 151 -13.78 8.68 9.68
N GLY A 152 -14.43 9.57 8.91
CA GLY A 152 -14.16 11.01 8.93
C GLY A 152 -13.09 11.48 7.94
N TYR A 153 -12.57 10.61 7.08
CA TYR A 153 -11.59 11.00 6.08
C TYR A 153 -12.20 11.80 4.94
N ARG A 154 -11.48 12.84 4.51
CA ARG A 154 -11.71 13.49 3.22
C ARG A 154 -11.01 12.67 2.14
N ILE A 155 -11.77 12.22 1.15
CA ILE A 155 -11.22 11.36 0.09
C ILE A 155 -10.99 12.19 -1.17
N HIS A 156 -9.74 12.18 -1.64
CA HIS A 156 -9.36 12.69 -2.95
C HIS A 156 -8.84 11.55 -3.82
N MET A 157 -9.22 11.55 -5.08
CA MET A 157 -8.76 10.55 -6.06
C MET A 157 -8.08 11.27 -7.21
N VAL A 158 -6.87 10.85 -7.51
CA VAL A 158 -6.08 11.32 -8.66
C VAL A 158 -5.86 10.15 -9.59
N CYS A 159 -6.35 10.26 -10.81
CA CYS A 159 -6.13 9.27 -11.85
C CYS A 159 -5.00 9.75 -12.77
N ILE A 160 -3.93 8.97 -12.83
CA ILE A 160 -2.82 9.22 -13.76
C ILE A 160 -3.16 8.52 -15.07
N ASP A 161 -3.52 9.32 -16.07
CA ASP A 161 -3.74 8.85 -17.42
C ASP A 161 -2.42 8.78 -18.17
N ALA A 162 -2.18 7.67 -18.85
CA ALA A 162 -1.00 7.45 -19.66
C ALA A 162 -1.36 6.67 -20.91
N THR A 163 -0.89 7.16 -22.06
CA THR A 163 -1.10 6.43 -23.32
C THR A 163 -0.26 5.15 -23.34
N PRO A 164 -0.68 4.11 -24.09
CA PRO A 164 0.10 2.88 -24.24
C PRO A 164 1.55 3.16 -24.69
N GLU A 165 1.75 4.14 -25.58
CA GLU A 165 3.08 4.52 -26.08
C GLU A 165 3.99 5.09 -24.97
N MET A 166 3.42 5.80 -24.00
CA MET A 166 4.16 6.34 -22.85
C MET A 166 4.58 5.22 -21.89
N VAL A 167 3.76 4.19 -21.75
CA VAL A 167 4.03 3.05 -20.87
C VAL A 167 5.08 2.11 -21.46
N ILE A 168 5.03 1.85 -22.78
CA ILE A 168 5.99 0.96 -23.48
C ILE A 168 7.42 1.54 -23.51
N LYS A 169 7.57 2.86 -23.42
CA LYS A 169 8.88 3.53 -23.45
C LYS A 169 9.58 3.60 -22.08
N ARG A 170 8.94 3.14 -21.02
CA ARG A 170 9.48 3.11 -19.65
C ARG A 170 9.87 1.71 -19.22
#